data_db004e0ffbe0f6b58ff93886839d9233
#
_entry.id   db004e0ffbe0f6b58ff93886839d9233
#
_cell.length_a   1.000
_cell.length_b   1.000
_cell.length_c   1.000
_cell.angle_alpha   90.00
_cell.angle_beta   90.00
_cell.angle_gamma   90.00
#
_symmetry.space_group_name_H-M   'P 1'
#
loop_
_entity.id
_entity.type
_entity.pdbx_description
1 polymer ?
#
loop_
_entity_poly.entity_id
_entity_poly.type
_entity_poly.pdbx_seq_one_letter_code
_entity_poly.pdbx_strand_id
1 'polypeptide(L)'
;MPFFSIVIPSYGNVDYLPACLDSLIGQSFEDWEAVVVDDCSNDGSVEVLNDYAERDSRIVPVLMPSNQGLHRARKSGVEKVAGKFIAFLDPDDEFENDALYRIKEALENEDADMLHFGIDVVSFGVPEGQRSSFESYVNKPCSTLVGFDIARVSFSESLGYIQDWRVTQRVYSAQLVKKAFSLMTDTRLERAEDSYEYFVLSTLAKQQITRNDIVALRYNYGRGVTGASSLAPDSFIEDALRFDACMKSIDQYAADAGSPERQMEELANGAKTKLMDLLLNDWALRLSPADRLETADVLGNLFGNAEIAAQMMRCVRDEAYEMLVGGIGQKRVEDLFSLYKKAEHMLISDANFGRPDVLPKQYEEYRAAAQSHLGDLDHSETVSEWEKQPIKIFASAHKPVDLFESQIIQPVQVGCALRNDLFPWAWHDNDGVNISNQNAMYCELTAQYWAWKNVDAEYYGFCHYRRYFNFSSNRYEENEW
;
A
#
# COMPACT_ATOMS: atom_id res chain seq x y z
N MET A 1 26.81 24.72 -24.28
CA MET A 1 25.69 23.79 -24.09
C MET A 1 26.11 22.90 -22.93
N PRO A 2 25.44 23.02 -21.80
CA PRO A 2 25.85 22.24 -20.63
C PRO A 2 25.70 20.72 -20.85
N PHE A 3 26.44 19.92 -20.07
CA PHE A 3 26.31 18.48 -20.14
C PHE A 3 24.98 18.04 -19.52
N PHE A 4 24.61 18.60 -18.35
CA PHE A 4 23.34 18.35 -17.69
C PHE A 4 22.43 19.56 -17.63
N SER A 5 21.12 19.37 -17.82
CA SER A 5 20.09 20.29 -17.38
C SER A 5 19.26 19.59 -16.29
N ILE A 6 19.16 20.21 -15.13
CA ILE A 6 18.32 19.72 -14.03
C ILE A 6 17.04 20.55 -14.01
N VAL A 7 15.88 19.92 -14.19
CA VAL A 7 14.57 20.57 -14.14
C VAL A 7 14.00 20.40 -12.73
N ILE A 8 13.74 21.53 -12.04
CA ILE A 8 13.24 21.57 -10.67
C ILE A 8 11.89 22.30 -10.68
N PRO A 9 10.76 21.58 -10.65
CA PRO A 9 9.44 22.19 -10.46
C PRO A 9 9.25 22.57 -9.00
N SER A 10 8.80 23.77 -8.69
CA SER A 10 8.65 24.26 -7.31
C SER A 10 7.31 24.98 -7.13
N TYR A 11 6.62 24.67 -6.01
CA TYR A 11 5.44 25.37 -5.55
C TYR A 11 5.31 25.27 -4.04
N GLY A 12 5.44 26.38 -3.33
CA GLY A 12 5.32 26.41 -1.87
C GLY A 12 6.47 25.69 -1.15
N ASN A 13 7.71 25.79 -1.65
CA ASN A 13 8.86 25.04 -1.15
C ASN A 13 9.97 25.93 -0.56
N VAL A 14 9.63 27.10 -0.01
CA VAL A 14 10.61 28.06 0.52
C VAL A 14 11.59 27.45 1.51
N ASP A 15 11.13 26.51 2.35
CA ASP A 15 11.95 25.87 3.39
C ASP A 15 12.92 24.80 2.85
N TYR A 16 12.65 24.20 1.69
CA TYR A 16 13.43 23.09 1.13
C TYR A 16 14.32 23.53 -0.03
N LEU A 17 13.86 24.49 -0.84
CA LEU A 17 14.57 24.96 -2.03
C LEU A 17 16.03 25.32 -1.80
N PRO A 18 16.44 25.95 -0.67
CA PRO A 18 17.84 26.23 -0.41
C PRO A 18 18.74 24.98 -0.36
N ALA A 19 18.31 23.93 0.36
CA ALA A 19 19.11 22.70 0.48
C ALA A 19 19.22 21.99 -0.88
N CYS A 20 18.14 21.95 -1.66
CA CYS A 20 18.11 21.42 -3.00
C CYS A 20 19.13 22.13 -3.91
N LEU A 21 19.10 23.47 -3.95
CA LEU A 21 20.02 24.26 -4.78
C LEU A 21 21.48 24.19 -4.31
N ASP A 22 21.71 24.20 -3.00
CA ASP A 22 23.05 24.04 -2.42
C ASP A 22 23.66 22.68 -2.78
N SER A 23 22.85 21.63 -2.87
CA SER A 23 23.30 20.29 -3.30
C SER A 23 23.82 20.27 -4.74
N LEU A 24 23.29 21.13 -5.61
CA LEU A 24 23.76 21.30 -6.99
C LEU A 24 24.99 22.19 -7.07
N ILE A 25 25.01 23.31 -6.35
CA ILE A 25 26.15 24.24 -6.31
C ILE A 25 27.40 23.51 -5.76
N GLY A 26 27.19 22.59 -4.81
CA GLY A 26 28.26 21.77 -4.20
C GLY A 26 28.80 20.65 -5.09
N GLN A 27 28.25 20.39 -6.27
CA GLN A 27 28.74 19.35 -7.18
C GLN A 27 30.15 19.65 -7.68
N SER A 28 31.02 18.65 -7.72
CA SER A 28 32.37 18.77 -8.26
C SER A 28 32.41 18.90 -9.78
N PHE A 29 31.38 18.43 -10.47
CA PHE A 29 31.19 18.59 -11.91
C PHE A 29 30.46 19.91 -12.18
N GLU A 30 31.05 20.82 -12.95
CA GLU A 30 30.55 22.20 -13.11
C GLU A 30 29.71 22.44 -14.37
N ASP A 31 29.73 21.52 -15.35
CA ASP A 31 29.06 21.73 -16.67
C ASP A 31 27.57 21.34 -16.61
N TRP A 32 26.82 22.07 -15.81
CA TRP A 32 25.37 21.91 -15.64
C TRP A 32 24.63 23.24 -15.58
N GLU A 33 23.32 23.19 -15.81
CA GLU A 33 22.35 24.24 -15.52
C GLU A 33 21.20 23.65 -14.69
N ALA A 34 20.54 24.46 -13.84
CA ALA A 34 19.32 24.13 -13.14
C ALA A 34 18.19 25.04 -13.59
N VAL A 35 17.22 24.52 -14.31
CA VAL A 35 16.01 25.23 -14.72
C VAL A 35 14.97 25.05 -13.63
N VAL A 36 14.80 26.06 -12.77
CA VAL A 36 13.89 26.04 -11.62
C VAL A 36 12.60 26.73 -12.01
N VAL A 37 11.52 25.95 -12.06
CA VAL A 37 10.20 26.44 -12.50
C VAL A 37 9.34 26.69 -11.28
N ASP A 38 9.13 27.93 -10.92
CA ASP A 38 8.18 28.32 -9.89
C ASP A 38 6.75 28.36 -10.45
N ASP A 39 5.89 27.49 -9.94
CA ASP A 39 4.48 27.36 -10.37
C ASP A 39 3.56 28.33 -9.64
N CYS A 40 3.96 29.62 -9.58
CA CYS A 40 3.24 30.72 -8.97
C CYS A 40 3.15 30.61 -7.43
N SER A 41 4.28 30.40 -6.75
CA SER A 41 4.38 30.37 -5.29
C SER A 41 4.09 31.75 -4.66
N ASN A 42 3.61 31.74 -3.42
CA ASN A 42 3.32 32.93 -2.64
C ASN A 42 3.90 32.88 -1.22
N ASP A 43 4.89 32.00 -0.98
CA ASP A 43 5.48 31.70 0.33
C ASP A 43 6.90 32.30 0.52
N GLY A 44 7.43 33.02 -0.47
CA GLY A 44 8.81 33.52 -0.49
C GLY A 44 9.79 32.70 -1.33
N SER A 45 9.33 31.61 -1.98
CA SER A 45 10.17 30.77 -2.85
C SER A 45 10.77 31.57 -4.00
N VAL A 46 10.04 32.51 -4.58
CA VAL A 46 10.51 33.35 -5.72
C VAL A 46 11.68 34.22 -5.30
N GLU A 47 11.63 34.83 -4.12
CA GLU A 47 12.70 35.65 -3.57
C GLU A 47 13.97 34.82 -3.35
N VAL A 48 13.83 33.63 -2.74
CA VAL A 48 14.93 32.66 -2.56
C VAL A 48 15.54 32.29 -3.92
N LEU A 49 14.71 31.93 -4.88
CA LEU A 49 15.16 31.53 -6.21
C LEU A 49 15.95 32.65 -6.92
N ASN A 50 15.46 33.90 -6.84
CA ASN A 50 16.16 35.05 -7.44
C ASN A 50 17.51 35.31 -6.77
N ASP A 51 17.59 35.20 -5.43
CA ASP A 51 18.85 35.32 -4.67
C ASP A 51 19.89 34.27 -5.13
N TYR A 52 19.47 33.02 -5.35
CA TYR A 52 20.36 31.98 -5.86
C TYR A 52 20.79 32.20 -7.29
N ALA A 53 19.88 32.67 -8.18
CA ALA A 53 20.21 32.99 -9.57
C ALA A 53 21.17 34.18 -9.68
N GLU A 54 21.15 35.15 -8.76
CA GLU A 54 22.11 36.26 -8.71
C GLU A 54 23.50 35.76 -8.27
N ARG A 55 23.60 34.71 -7.43
CA ARG A 55 24.85 34.14 -6.93
C ARG A 55 25.49 33.15 -7.90
N ASP A 56 24.68 32.41 -8.63
CA ASP A 56 25.13 31.35 -9.54
C ASP A 56 24.33 31.41 -10.86
N SER A 57 24.99 31.81 -11.92
CA SER A 57 24.36 31.98 -13.25
C SER A 57 23.93 30.65 -13.90
N ARG A 58 24.29 29.52 -13.33
CA ARG A 58 23.80 28.20 -13.75
C ARG A 58 22.34 27.93 -13.29
N ILE A 59 21.84 28.70 -12.33
CA ILE A 59 20.46 28.62 -11.86
C ILE A 59 19.61 29.57 -12.74
N VAL A 60 18.63 29.00 -13.42
CA VAL A 60 17.79 29.67 -14.39
C VAL A 60 16.34 29.68 -13.91
N PRO A 61 15.84 30.82 -13.36
CA PRO A 61 14.44 30.93 -12.95
C PRO A 61 13.47 30.93 -14.10
N VAL A 62 12.37 30.22 -13.97
CA VAL A 62 11.20 30.28 -14.86
C VAL A 62 9.96 30.48 -13.99
N LEU A 63 9.33 31.65 -14.08
CA LEU A 63 8.16 31.98 -13.27
C LEU A 63 6.88 31.75 -14.06
N MET A 64 6.00 30.89 -13.60
CA MET A 64 4.71 30.64 -14.24
C MET A 64 3.68 31.70 -13.80
N PRO A 65 2.77 32.14 -14.70
CA PRO A 65 1.82 33.19 -14.41
C PRO A 65 0.68 32.75 -13.51
N SER A 66 0.48 31.46 -13.34
CA SER A 66 -0.52 30.85 -12.47
C SER A 66 -0.10 29.42 -12.14
N ASN A 67 -0.60 28.87 -11.00
CA ASN A 67 -0.37 27.47 -10.65
C ASN A 67 -1.06 26.53 -11.65
N GLN A 68 -0.27 25.74 -12.39
CA GLN A 68 -0.73 24.80 -13.41
C GLN A 68 -0.43 23.33 -13.08
N GLY A 69 0.17 23.08 -11.94
CA GLY A 69 0.50 21.74 -11.44
C GLY A 69 1.85 21.20 -11.91
N LEU A 70 2.31 20.17 -11.21
CA LEU A 70 3.67 19.64 -11.29
C LEU A 70 4.08 19.23 -12.71
N HIS A 71 3.20 18.50 -13.42
CA HIS A 71 3.43 18.10 -14.82
C HIS A 71 3.70 19.31 -15.74
N ARG A 72 2.88 20.35 -15.64
CA ARG A 72 3.01 21.55 -16.47
C ARG A 72 4.28 22.33 -16.13
N ALA A 73 4.65 22.38 -14.86
CA ALA A 73 5.90 22.99 -14.42
C ALA A 73 7.10 22.25 -15.01
N ARG A 74 7.15 20.91 -14.94
CA ARG A 74 8.21 20.11 -15.61
C ARG A 74 8.24 20.37 -17.13
N LYS A 75 7.07 20.37 -17.78
CA LYS A 75 6.97 20.63 -19.21
C LYS A 75 7.53 22.01 -19.59
N SER A 76 7.20 23.06 -18.84
CA SER A 76 7.74 24.40 -19.01
C SER A 76 9.27 24.44 -18.83
N GLY A 77 9.80 23.70 -17.88
CA GLY A 77 11.24 23.54 -17.68
C GLY A 77 11.92 22.87 -18.87
N VAL A 78 11.35 21.77 -19.37
CA VAL A 78 11.86 21.02 -20.52
C VAL A 78 11.95 21.89 -21.78
N GLU A 79 11.10 22.90 -21.96
CA GLU A 79 11.17 23.85 -23.07
C GLU A 79 12.41 24.80 -23.01
N LYS A 80 12.98 24.95 -21.81
CA LYS A 80 14.09 25.90 -21.54
C LYS A 80 15.47 25.23 -21.49
N VAL A 81 15.53 23.90 -21.32
CA VAL A 81 16.80 23.18 -21.15
C VAL A 81 17.65 23.19 -22.40
N ALA A 82 18.97 23.36 -22.18
CA ALA A 82 19.97 23.35 -23.23
C ALA A 82 20.97 22.18 -23.15
N GLY A 83 20.95 21.39 -22.06
CA GLY A 83 21.89 20.32 -21.79
C GLY A 83 21.76 19.11 -22.73
N LYS A 84 22.82 18.31 -22.75
CA LYS A 84 22.87 17.03 -23.49
C LYS A 84 22.02 15.97 -22.80
N PHE A 85 22.04 15.95 -21.48
CA PHE A 85 21.25 15.07 -20.64
C PHE A 85 20.37 15.88 -19.68
N ILE A 86 19.20 15.33 -19.34
CA ILE A 86 18.21 15.98 -18.48
C ILE A 86 17.96 15.09 -17.27
N ALA A 87 17.98 15.68 -16.07
CA ALA A 87 17.50 15.09 -14.83
C ALA A 87 16.31 15.90 -14.30
N PHE A 88 15.43 15.25 -13.58
CA PHE A 88 14.38 15.89 -12.77
C PHE A 88 14.79 15.81 -11.31
N LEU A 89 14.53 16.86 -10.54
CA LEU A 89 14.79 16.90 -9.10
C LEU A 89 13.64 17.59 -8.42
N ASP A 90 13.06 16.95 -7.41
CA ASP A 90 12.03 17.58 -6.60
C ASP A 90 12.67 18.54 -5.58
N PRO A 91 12.05 19.68 -5.27
CA PRO A 91 12.70 20.75 -4.47
C PRO A 91 12.89 20.38 -3.00
N ASP A 92 12.29 19.29 -2.50
CA ASP A 92 12.46 18.73 -1.17
C ASP A 92 13.52 17.62 -1.10
N ASP A 93 14.18 17.29 -2.23
CA ASP A 93 15.25 16.32 -2.36
C ASP A 93 16.60 16.97 -2.70
N GLU A 94 17.69 16.23 -2.59
CA GLU A 94 19.06 16.71 -2.77
C GLU A 94 19.87 15.71 -3.61
N PHE A 95 20.75 16.23 -4.51
CA PHE A 95 21.77 15.36 -5.11
C PHE A 95 22.87 15.04 -4.11
N GLU A 96 23.31 13.79 -4.09
CA GLU A 96 24.49 13.37 -3.30
C GLU A 96 25.78 13.99 -3.86
N ASN A 97 26.80 14.09 -3.02
CA ASN A 97 28.10 14.60 -3.43
C ASN A 97 28.66 13.82 -4.62
N ASP A 98 29.28 14.52 -5.58
CA ASP A 98 29.87 13.94 -6.79
C ASP A 98 28.89 13.15 -7.69
N ALA A 99 27.59 13.25 -7.45
CA ALA A 99 26.57 12.51 -8.21
C ALA A 99 26.66 12.80 -9.73
N LEU A 100 26.70 14.07 -10.11
CA LEU A 100 26.80 14.48 -11.51
C LEU A 100 28.08 13.99 -12.20
N TYR A 101 29.21 14.00 -11.49
CA TYR A 101 30.47 13.46 -11.99
C TYR A 101 30.39 11.96 -12.25
N ARG A 102 29.88 11.19 -11.30
CA ARG A 102 29.75 9.73 -11.42
C ARG A 102 28.76 9.32 -12.50
N ILE A 103 27.64 10.04 -12.63
CA ILE A 103 26.64 9.82 -13.68
C ILE A 103 27.26 10.13 -15.06
N LYS A 104 27.99 11.25 -15.19
CA LYS A 104 28.68 11.64 -16.42
C LYS A 104 29.65 10.55 -16.88
N GLU A 105 30.50 10.04 -15.99
CA GLU A 105 31.43 8.95 -16.31
C GLU A 105 30.70 7.70 -16.82
N ALA A 106 29.56 7.34 -16.20
CA ALA A 106 28.76 6.20 -16.63
C ALA A 106 28.15 6.42 -18.03
N LEU A 107 27.65 7.62 -18.32
CA LEU A 107 27.03 7.97 -19.60
C LEU A 107 28.01 8.11 -20.77
N GLU A 108 29.26 8.48 -20.50
CA GLU A 108 30.27 8.61 -21.57
C GLU A 108 30.72 7.26 -22.16
N ASN A 109 30.55 6.20 -21.41
CA ASN A 109 30.95 4.85 -21.79
C ASN A 109 29.80 4.00 -22.35
N GLU A 110 28.59 4.52 -22.38
CA GLU A 110 27.39 3.79 -22.76
C GLU A 110 26.54 4.60 -23.74
N ASP A 111 26.01 3.96 -24.79
CA ASP A 111 25.04 4.56 -25.70
C ASP A 111 23.62 4.30 -25.19
N ALA A 112 23.24 5.02 -24.11
CA ALA A 112 21.95 4.86 -23.45
C ALA A 112 21.10 6.14 -23.49
N ASP A 113 19.81 5.98 -23.71
CA ASP A 113 18.83 7.08 -23.59
C ASP A 113 18.50 7.41 -22.14
N MET A 114 18.66 6.43 -21.25
CA MET A 114 18.32 6.54 -19.83
C MET A 114 19.37 5.86 -18.96
N LEU A 115 19.70 6.50 -17.84
CA LEU A 115 20.49 5.91 -16.75
C LEU A 115 19.64 5.97 -15.48
N HIS A 116 19.32 4.79 -14.92
CA HIS A 116 18.68 4.64 -13.61
C HIS A 116 19.78 4.47 -12.57
N PHE A 117 19.74 5.30 -11.50
CA PHE A 117 20.74 5.32 -10.44
C PHE A 117 20.15 4.93 -9.09
N GLY A 118 21.01 4.69 -8.08
CA GLY A 118 20.62 4.40 -6.72
C GLY A 118 20.25 5.67 -5.93
N ILE A 119 19.40 5.51 -4.93
CA ILE A 119 19.00 6.58 -4.01
C ILE A 119 19.27 6.22 -2.55
N ASP A 120 19.60 7.20 -1.74
CA ASP A 120 19.62 7.14 -0.27
C ASP A 120 18.27 7.62 0.27
N VAL A 121 17.60 6.82 1.09
CA VAL A 121 16.27 7.15 1.61
C VAL A 121 16.37 7.63 3.06
N VAL A 122 16.19 8.92 3.27
CA VAL A 122 16.16 9.55 4.59
C VAL A 122 14.73 9.67 5.07
N SER A 123 14.43 9.16 6.27
CA SER A 123 13.06 9.13 6.81
C SER A 123 12.72 10.38 7.62
N PHE A 124 11.52 10.95 7.35
CA PHE A 124 10.89 12.01 8.12
C PHE A 124 9.53 11.54 8.64
N GLY A 125 9.52 10.96 9.83
CA GLY A 125 8.29 10.47 10.47
C GLY A 125 7.77 9.12 9.94
N VAL A 126 8.48 8.48 9.02
CA VAL A 126 8.13 7.17 8.48
C VAL A 126 8.79 6.05 9.31
N PRO A 127 8.08 4.96 9.68
CA PRO A 127 8.66 3.84 10.39
C PRO A 127 9.83 3.19 9.63
N GLU A 128 10.88 2.77 10.37
CA GLU A 128 12.10 2.21 9.78
C GLU A 128 11.86 0.98 8.88
N GLY A 129 10.94 0.10 9.25
CA GLY A 129 10.59 -1.06 8.42
C GLY A 129 9.99 -0.66 7.06
N GLN A 130 9.18 0.39 7.04
CA GLN A 130 8.60 0.92 5.81
C GLN A 130 9.65 1.63 4.95
N ARG A 131 10.52 2.46 5.58
CA ARG A 131 11.65 3.11 4.92
C ARG A 131 12.55 2.08 4.24
N SER A 132 12.99 1.06 4.98
CA SER A 132 13.91 0.03 4.50
C SER A 132 13.31 -0.82 3.37
N SER A 133 12.01 -1.16 3.47
CA SER A 133 11.30 -1.86 2.40
C SER A 133 11.23 -1.03 1.13
N PHE A 134 10.92 0.26 1.27
CA PHE A 134 10.89 1.21 0.17
C PHE A 134 12.26 1.37 -0.49
N GLU A 135 13.31 1.61 0.28
CA GLU A 135 14.68 1.72 -0.22
C GLU A 135 15.15 0.47 -0.97
N SER A 136 14.82 -0.71 -0.45
CA SER A 136 15.10 -2.00 -1.11
C SER A 136 14.36 -2.14 -2.44
N TYR A 137 13.14 -1.64 -2.53
CA TYR A 137 12.35 -1.66 -3.76
C TYR A 137 12.92 -0.73 -4.83
N VAL A 138 13.18 0.53 -4.49
CA VAL A 138 13.63 1.54 -5.47
C VAL A 138 15.08 1.30 -5.94
N ASN A 139 15.91 0.66 -5.13
CA ASN A 139 17.28 0.30 -5.46
C ASN A 139 17.43 -1.12 -6.04
N LYS A 140 16.33 -1.74 -6.50
CA LYS A 140 16.36 -3.08 -7.04
C LYS A 140 17.27 -3.15 -8.27
N PRO A 141 18.27 -4.06 -8.30
CA PRO A 141 19.16 -4.18 -9.44
C PRO A 141 18.40 -4.67 -10.68
N CYS A 142 18.77 -4.14 -11.81
CA CYS A 142 18.23 -4.55 -13.11
C CYS A 142 19.34 -4.60 -14.15
N SER A 143 19.24 -5.52 -15.10
CA SER A 143 20.13 -5.56 -16.25
C SER A 143 19.84 -4.40 -17.20
N THR A 144 20.71 -4.19 -18.18
CA THR A 144 20.43 -3.26 -19.29
C THR A 144 19.13 -3.68 -20.00
N LEU A 145 18.23 -2.73 -20.19
CA LEU A 145 16.93 -2.91 -20.80
C LEU A 145 16.89 -2.25 -22.19
N VAL A 146 16.15 -2.83 -23.13
CA VAL A 146 16.08 -2.37 -24.51
C VAL A 146 14.62 -2.29 -24.98
N GLY A 147 14.25 -1.18 -25.61
CA GLY A 147 12.93 -0.96 -26.17
C GLY A 147 11.80 -1.11 -25.12
N PHE A 148 10.74 -1.82 -25.45
CA PHE A 148 9.58 -1.98 -24.57
C PHE A 148 9.86 -2.66 -23.24
N ASP A 149 10.96 -3.38 -23.09
CA ASP A 149 11.32 -3.97 -21.80
C ASP A 149 11.58 -2.91 -20.72
N ILE A 150 11.94 -1.67 -21.13
CA ILE A 150 12.09 -0.53 -20.24
C ILE A 150 10.75 -0.18 -19.57
N ALA A 151 9.67 -0.14 -20.34
CA ALA A 151 8.33 0.10 -19.80
C ALA A 151 7.77 -1.13 -19.05
N ARG A 152 8.04 -2.34 -19.55
CA ARG A 152 7.51 -3.59 -18.98
C ARG A 152 7.95 -3.83 -17.54
N VAL A 153 9.19 -3.51 -17.18
CA VAL A 153 9.67 -3.71 -15.79
C VAL A 153 8.93 -2.84 -14.77
N SER A 154 8.33 -1.73 -15.19
CA SER A 154 7.58 -0.83 -14.32
C SER A 154 6.06 -0.98 -14.43
N PHE A 155 5.55 -1.43 -15.58
CA PHE A 155 4.11 -1.41 -15.88
C PHE A 155 3.54 -2.79 -16.24
N SER A 156 4.30 -3.89 -16.11
CA SER A 156 3.77 -5.22 -16.36
C SER A 156 3.45 -5.95 -15.06
N GLU A 157 2.19 -6.29 -14.86
CA GLU A 157 1.73 -7.13 -13.75
C GLU A 157 2.40 -8.52 -13.79
N SER A 158 2.54 -9.10 -14.97
CA SER A 158 3.15 -10.42 -15.13
C SER A 158 4.64 -10.49 -14.74
N LEU A 159 5.33 -9.35 -14.72
CA LEU A 159 6.71 -9.21 -14.22
C LEU A 159 6.77 -8.76 -12.75
N GLY A 160 5.64 -8.46 -12.10
CA GLY A 160 5.57 -8.05 -10.70
C GLY A 160 6.17 -6.68 -10.42
N TYR A 161 6.11 -5.75 -11.39
CA TYR A 161 6.55 -4.36 -11.22
C TYR A 161 7.97 -4.25 -10.62
N ILE A 162 8.97 -4.68 -11.36
CA ILE A 162 10.37 -4.82 -10.88
C ILE A 162 11.01 -3.49 -10.52
N GLN A 163 10.79 -2.45 -11.33
CA GLN A 163 11.28 -1.08 -11.09
C GLN A 163 10.11 -0.12 -10.87
N ASP A 164 10.37 0.94 -10.12
CA ASP A 164 9.42 2.02 -9.98
C ASP A 164 9.45 2.99 -11.18
N TRP A 165 8.52 3.92 -11.22
CA TRP A 165 8.36 4.90 -12.30
C TRP A 165 8.84 6.32 -11.94
N ARG A 166 9.63 6.51 -10.86
CA ARG A 166 10.11 7.85 -10.50
C ARG A 166 10.95 8.45 -11.60
N VAL A 167 10.50 9.59 -12.11
CA VAL A 167 11.28 10.35 -13.11
C VAL A 167 12.53 10.94 -12.49
N THR A 168 12.52 11.22 -11.18
CA THR A 168 13.64 11.83 -10.44
C THR A 168 14.79 10.88 -10.14
N GLN A 169 14.60 9.56 -10.29
CA GLN A 169 15.65 8.55 -10.10
C GLN A 169 16.40 8.21 -11.38
N ARG A 170 16.31 9.06 -12.39
CA ARG A 170 16.89 8.79 -13.71
C ARG A 170 17.48 10.04 -14.34
N VAL A 171 18.46 9.82 -15.23
CA VAL A 171 18.93 10.81 -16.18
C VAL A 171 18.60 10.34 -17.58
N TYR A 172 18.19 11.26 -18.44
CA TYR A 172 17.65 10.99 -19.76
C TYR A 172 18.41 11.76 -20.83
N SER A 173 18.52 11.23 -22.04
CA SER A 173 18.98 12.03 -23.18
C SER A 173 18.01 13.17 -23.48
N ALA A 174 18.52 14.36 -23.80
CA ALA A 174 17.67 15.50 -24.11
C ALA A 174 16.77 15.25 -25.34
N GLN A 175 17.22 14.42 -26.28
CA GLN A 175 16.43 14.03 -27.45
C GLN A 175 15.17 13.24 -27.01
N LEU A 176 15.33 12.28 -26.08
CA LEU A 176 14.22 11.50 -25.57
C LEU A 176 13.22 12.39 -24.84
N VAL A 177 13.70 13.22 -23.88
CA VAL A 177 12.82 14.08 -23.07
C VAL A 177 12.04 15.06 -23.92
N LYS A 178 12.72 15.79 -24.83
CA LYS A 178 12.06 16.78 -25.70
C LYS A 178 11.00 16.13 -26.59
N LYS A 179 11.28 14.92 -27.11
CA LYS A 179 10.30 14.16 -27.89
C LYS A 179 9.12 13.70 -27.00
N ALA A 180 9.39 13.12 -25.83
CA ALA A 180 8.36 12.64 -24.93
C ALA A 180 7.42 13.76 -24.50
N PHE A 181 7.98 14.87 -23.96
CA PHE A 181 7.19 16.00 -23.49
C PHE A 181 6.41 16.72 -24.60
N SER A 182 6.86 16.65 -25.85
CA SER A 182 6.07 17.15 -26.99
C SER A 182 4.84 16.32 -27.34
N LEU A 183 4.81 15.04 -26.91
CA LEU A 183 3.69 14.12 -27.10
C LEU A 183 2.78 14.04 -25.87
N MET A 184 3.24 14.53 -24.72
CA MET A 184 2.46 14.52 -23.48
C MET A 184 1.34 15.54 -23.51
N THR A 185 0.26 15.20 -22.80
CA THR A 185 -0.92 16.06 -22.60
C THR A 185 -0.57 17.45 -22.05
N ASP A 186 -1.46 18.40 -22.28
CA ASP A 186 -1.46 19.69 -21.59
C ASP A 186 -2.42 19.73 -20.39
N THR A 187 -3.02 18.61 -20.06
CA THR A 187 -3.88 18.49 -18.89
C THR A 187 -3.08 18.75 -17.60
N ARG A 188 -3.69 19.44 -16.65
CA ARG A 188 -3.12 19.64 -15.32
C ARG A 188 -3.09 18.29 -14.60
N LEU A 189 -1.91 17.80 -14.27
CA LEU A 189 -1.68 16.59 -13.48
C LEU A 189 -0.90 16.97 -12.23
N GLU A 190 -1.41 16.56 -11.06
CA GLU A 190 -0.87 16.94 -9.73
C GLU A 190 -0.63 15.72 -8.83
N ARG A 191 -1.12 14.56 -9.23
CA ARG A 191 -0.97 13.31 -8.48
C ARG A 191 -0.70 12.19 -9.46
N ALA A 192 0.31 11.37 -9.19
CA ALA A 192 0.76 10.28 -10.04
C ALA A 192 1.22 10.70 -11.46
N GLU A 193 1.49 11.98 -11.68
CA GLU A 193 1.96 12.55 -12.96
C GLU A 193 3.29 11.95 -13.40
N ASP A 194 4.15 11.60 -12.46
CA ASP A 194 5.43 10.91 -12.69
C ASP A 194 5.23 9.53 -13.34
N SER A 195 4.17 8.83 -12.97
CA SER A 195 3.77 7.57 -13.63
C SER A 195 3.46 7.78 -15.11
N TYR A 196 2.67 8.80 -15.44
CA TYR A 196 2.35 9.15 -16.82
C TYR A 196 3.60 9.61 -17.59
N GLU A 197 4.40 10.50 -17.02
CA GLU A 197 5.63 11.00 -17.62
C GLU A 197 6.61 9.85 -17.91
N TYR A 198 6.81 8.98 -16.94
CA TYR A 198 7.67 7.82 -17.12
C TYR A 198 7.08 6.80 -18.09
N PHE A 199 5.75 6.63 -18.11
CA PHE A 199 5.09 5.79 -19.13
C PHE A 199 5.46 6.23 -20.54
N VAL A 200 5.34 7.53 -20.83
CA VAL A 200 5.70 8.09 -22.15
C VAL A 200 7.21 7.97 -22.40
N LEU A 201 8.05 8.35 -21.43
CA LEU A 201 9.51 8.27 -21.56
C LEU A 201 9.99 6.84 -21.84
N SER A 202 9.51 5.88 -21.05
CA SER A 202 9.95 4.47 -21.12
C SER A 202 9.51 3.76 -22.40
N THR A 203 8.35 4.13 -22.97
CA THR A 203 7.87 3.56 -24.23
C THR A 203 8.62 4.10 -25.46
N LEU A 204 9.26 5.26 -25.34
CA LEU A 204 10.02 5.91 -26.41
C LEU A 204 11.53 5.63 -26.36
N ALA A 205 12.03 5.26 -25.18
CA ALA A 205 13.45 5.02 -24.97
C ALA A 205 13.92 3.74 -25.69
N LYS A 206 15.17 3.77 -26.17
CA LYS A 206 15.79 2.63 -26.86
C LYS A 206 16.57 1.74 -25.89
N GLN A 207 17.30 2.35 -24.96
CA GLN A 207 18.14 1.66 -24.00
C GLN A 207 18.17 2.36 -22.65
N GLN A 208 18.00 1.58 -21.58
CA GLN A 208 18.22 1.99 -20.19
C GLN A 208 19.33 1.15 -19.56
N ILE A 209 20.30 1.81 -18.95
CA ILE A 209 21.27 1.17 -18.05
C ILE A 209 20.91 1.42 -16.59
N THR A 210 21.21 0.48 -15.70
CA THR A 210 20.98 0.60 -14.26
C THR A 210 22.32 0.58 -13.53
N ARG A 211 22.56 1.61 -12.73
CA ARG A 211 23.81 1.84 -11.97
C ARG A 211 23.46 2.18 -10.51
N ASN A 212 22.87 1.22 -9.79
CA ASN A 212 22.52 1.40 -8.37
C ASN A 212 23.74 1.57 -7.47
N ASP A 213 24.95 1.26 -7.96
CA ASP A 213 26.21 1.59 -7.32
C ASP A 213 26.52 3.10 -7.31
N ILE A 214 25.84 3.87 -8.16
CA ILE A 214 25.85 5.33 -8.15
C ILE A 214 24.65 5.80 -7.32
N VAL A 215 24.80 5.91 -6.01
CA VAL A 215 23.83 6.60 -5.16
C VAL A 215 23.92 8.08 -5.47
N ALA A 216 22.93 8.63 -6.17
CA ALA A 216 22.97 9.99 -6.70
C ALA A 216 21.98 10.95 -6.05
N LEU A 217 20.91 10.43 -5.47
CA LEU A 217 19.83 11.23 -4.89
C LEU A 217 19.66 10.87 -3.42
N ARG A 218 19.55 11.88 -2.56
CA ARG A 218 19.02 11.79 -1.21
C ARG A 218 17.53 12.08 -1.28
N TYR A 219 16.73 11.04 -1.11
CA TYR A 219 15.28 11.11 -1.12
C TYR A 219 14.74 11.31 0.29
N ASN A 220 14.11 12.45 0.55
CA ASN A 220 13.61 12.85 1.86
C ASN A 220 12.18 12.32 2.10
N TYR A 221 12.06 11.01 2.36
CA TYR A 221 10.81 10.28 2.49
C TYR A 221 9.96 10.75 3.67
N GLY A 222 8.77 11.24 3.38
CA GLY A 222 7.82 11.76 4.37
C GLY A 222 7.74 13.30 4.45
N ARG A 223 8.55 14.05 3.66
CA ARG A 223 8.41 15.52 3.54
C ARG A 223 7.30 15.92 2.57
N GLY A 224 7.05 15.12 1.54
CA GLY A 224 6.04 15.41 0.51
C GLY A 224 4.61 15.03 0.87
N VAL A 225 3.74 15.05 -0.14
CA VAL A 225 2.28 14.78 -0.03
C VAL A 225 1.97 13.31 0.29
N THR A 226 2.94 12.41 0.09
CA THR A 226 2.84 10.98 0.38
C THR A 226 3.15 10.70 1.85
N GLY A 227 2.15 10.74 2.72
CA GLY A 227 2.31 10.50 4.15
C GLY A 227 1.26 9.53 4.70
N ALA A 228 1.54 8.98 5.91
CA ALA A 228 0.64 8.09 6.64
C ALA A 228 -0.49 8.81 7.39
N SER A 229 -0.69 10.12 7.19
CA SER A 229 -1.76 10.88 7.86
C SER A 229 -3.13 10.51 7.32
N SER A 230 -4.15 10.54 8.20
CA SER A 230 -5.55 10.38 7.80
C SER A 230 -5.96 11.45 6.79
N LEU A 231 -6.81 11.08 5.85
CA LEU A 231 -7.39 11.98 4.85
C LEU A 231 -8.86 12.26 5.17
N ALA A 232 -9.29 13.48 4.88
CA ALA A 232 -10.72 13.79 4.83
C ALA A 232 -11.34 13.25 3.53
N PRO A 233 -12.64 12.85 3.54
CA PRO A 233 -13.34 12.34 2.35
C PRO A 233 -13.20 13.22 1.12
N ASP A 234 -13.43 14.52 1.25
CA ASP A 234 -13.32 15.49 0.15
C ASP A 234 -11.91 15.52 -0.47
N SER A 235 -10.87 15.54 0.38
CA SER A 235 -9.48 15.52 -0.09
C SER A 235 -9.14 14.22 -0.80
N PHE A 236 -9.69 13.09 -0.34
CA PHE A 236 -9.52 11.80 -1.00
C PHE A 236 -10.24 11.77 -2.37
N ILE A 237 -11.46 12.32 -2.46
CA ILE A 237 -12.19 12.43 -3.72
C ILE A 237 -11.42 13.30 -4.73
N GLU A 238 -10.83 14.42 -4.29
CA GLU A 238 -9.96 15.22 -5.14
C GLU A 238 -8.76 14.42 -5.66
N ASP A 239 -8.10 13.64 -4.79
CA ASP A 239 -7.01 12.75 -5.21
C ASP A 239 -7.49 11.68 -6.20
N ALA A 240 -8.65 11.07 -5.99
CA ALA A 240 -9.23 10.12 -6.93
C ALA A 240 -9.47 10.72 -8.32
N LEU A 241 -9.96 11.96 -8.39
CA LEU A 241 -10.11 12.70 -9.65
C LEU A 241 -8.77 12.99 -10.34
N ARG A 242 -7.71 13.27 -9.55
CA ARG A 242 -6.35 13.47 -10.08
C ARG A 242 -5.77 12.16 -10.63
N PHE A 243 -5.98 11.03 -9.95
CA PHE A 243 -5.61 9.70 -10.47
C PHE A 243 -6.37 9.35 -11.75
N ASP A 244 -7.68 9.62 -11.82
CA ASP A 244 -8.49 9.41 -13.02
C ASP A 244 -7.97 10.24 -14.20
N ALA A 245 -7.61 11.50 -13.98
CA ALA A 245 -7.01 12.35 -15.03
C ALA A 245 -5.68 11.79 -15.54
N CYS A 246 -4.84 11.25 -14.64
CA CYS A 246 -3.59 10.59 -15.01
C CYS A 246 -3.85 9.32 -15.83
N MET A 247 -4.77 8.45 -15.40
CA MET A 247 -5.12 7.21 -16.10
C MET A 247 -5.69 7.50 -17.50
N LYS A 248 -6.55 8.50 -17.63
CA LYS A 248 -7.07 8.96 -18.95
C LYS A 248 -5.98 9.48 -19.87
N SER A 249 -4.97 10.15 -19.30
CA SER A 249 -3.81 10.64 -20.08
C SER A 249 -2.94 9.47 -20.57
N ILE A 250 -2.78 8.41 -19.79
CA ILE A 250 -2.11 7.17 -20.21
C ILE A 250 -2.89 6.51 -21.36
N ASP A 251 -4.21 6.35 -21.22
CA ASP A 251 -5.05 5.76 -22.27
C ASP A 251 -5.00 6.56 -23.58
N GLN A 252 -5.10 7.89 -23.48
CA GLN A 252 -5.03 8.77 -24.66
C GLN A 252 -3.69 8.63 -25.37
N TYR A 253 -2.57 8.68 -24.63
CA TYR A 253 -1.24 8.51 -25.23
C TYR A 253 -1.09 7.12 -25.84
N ALA A 254 -1.55 6.07 -25.19
CA ALA A 254 -1.48 4.69 -25.71
C ALA A 254 -2.27 4.53 -27.00
N ALA A 255 -3.44 5.15 -27.11
CA ALA A 255 -4.25 5.17 -28.33
C ALA A 255 -3.59 5.94 -29.48
N ASP A 256 -2.96 7.09 -29.18
CA ASP A 256 -2.31 7.95 -30.18
C ASP A 256 -0.98 7.38 -30.68
N ALA A 257 -0.27 6.61 -29.86
CA ALA A 257 1.03 6.02 -30.20
C ALA A 257 0.96 4.90 -31.25
N GLY A 258 -0.18 4.28 -31.41
CA GLY A 258 -0.61 3.50 -32.59
C GLY A 258 0.10 2.20 -32.92
N SER A 259 1.28 1.84 -32.35
CA SER A 259 1.93 0.54 -32.68
C SER A 259 3.17 0.28 -31.79
N PRO A 260 3.36 -0.95 -31.34
CA PRO A 260 2.49 -2.13 -31.49
C PRO A 260 1.30 -2.08 -30.52
N GLU A 261 0.12 -1.90 -31.07
CA GLU A 261 -1.13 -1.59 -30.37
C GLU A 261 -1.39 -2.50 -29.16
N ARG A 262 -1.23 -3.82 -29.31
CA ARG A 262 -1.47 -4.77 -28.22
C ARG A 262 -0.50 -4.64 -27.03
N GLN A 263 0.80 -4.38 -27.31
CA GLN A 263 1.78 -4.22 -26.24
C GLN A 263 1.57 -2.91 -25.49
N MET A 264 1.21 -1.85 -26.20
CA MET A 264 0.92 -0.55 -25.59
C MET A 264 -0.33 -0.62 -24.70
N GLU A 265 -1.39 -1.32 -25.15
CA GLU A 265 -2.59 -1.56 -24.38
C GLU A 265 -2.30 -2.37 -23.09
N GLU A 266 -1.51 -3.45 -23.19
CA GLU A 266 -1.09 -4.24 -22.03
C GLU A 266 -0.33 -3.40 -20.99
N LEU A 267 0.58 -2.54 -21.45
CA LEU A 267 1.35 -1.64 -20.57
C LEU A 267 0.46 -0.56 -19.94
N ALA A 268 -0.43 0.04 -20.71
CA ALA A 268 -1.37 1.04 -20.20
C ALA A 268 -2.30 0.44 -19.14
N ASN A 269 -2.81 -0.76 -19.37
CA ASN A 269 -3.61 -1.48 -18.39
C ASN A 269 -2.81 -1.79 -17.13
N GLY A 270 -1.57 -2.25 -17.24
CA GLY A 270 -0.71 -2.49 -16.09
C GLY A 270 -0.36 -1.23 -15.30
N ALA A 271 -0.14 -0.10 -15.98
CA ALA A 271 0.06 1.20 -15.33
C ALA A 271 -1.19 1.63 -14.54
N LYS A 272 -2.38 1.52 -15.16
CA LYS A 272 -3.65 1.86 -14.50
C LYS A 272 -3.95 0.95 -13.32
N THR A 273 -3.71 -0.36 -13.43
CA THR A 273 -3.86 -1.30 -12.31
C THR A 273 -3.00 -0.88 -11.12
N LYS A 274 -1.74 -0.57 -11.36
CA LYS A 274 -0.82 -0.15 -10.28
C LYS A 274 -1.21 1.21 -9.67
N LEU A 275 -1.70 2.15 -10.47
CA LEU A 275 -2.25 3.43 -9.98
C LEU A 275 -3.51 3.21 -9.15
N MET A 276 -4.40 2.33 -9.60
CA MET A 276 -5.59 1.95 -8.85
C MET A 276 -5.22 1.32 -7.49
N ASP A 277 -4.24 0.40 -7.47
CA ASP A 277 -3.75 -0.19 -6.21
C ASP A 277 -3.24 0.86 -5.23
N LEU A 278 -2.51 1.88 -5.71
CA LEU A 278 -2.05 2.98 -4.85
C LEU A 278 -3.20 3.79 -4.28
N LEU A 279 -4.16 4.18 -5.12
CA LEU A 279 -5.34 4.94 -4.70
C LEU A 279 -6.16 4.16 -3.68
N LEU A 280 -6.40 2.88 -3.94
CA LEU A 280 -7.21 2.02 -3.07
C LEU A 280 -6.48 1.61 -1.79
N ASN A 281 -5.16 1.57 -1.78
CA ASN A 281 -4.39 1.45 -0.55
C ASN A 281 -4.52 2.72 0.31
N ASP A 282 -4.45 3.92 -0.29
CA ASP A 282 -4.72 5.17 0.43
C ASP A 282 -6.16 5.18 1.00
N TRP A 283 -7.15 4.74 0.22
CA TRP A 283 -8.54 4.58 0.66
C TRP A 283 -8.68 3.64 1.86
N ALA A 284 -8.02 2.49 1.82
CA ALA A 284 -8.09 1.48 2.88
C ALA A 284 -7.37 1.91 4.15
N LEU A 285 -6.20 2.58 4.04
CA LEU A 285 -5.31 2.85 5.16
C LEU A 285 -5.49 4.24 5.77
N ARG A 286 -5.98 5.22 4.98
CA ARG A 286 -6.01 6.63 5.38
C ARG A 286 -7.40 7.18 5.66
N LEU A 287 -8.47 6.46 5.26
CA LEU A 287 -9.86 6.82 5.54
C LEU A 287 -10.44 6.00 6.69
N SER A 288 -11.30 6.63 7.49
CA SER A 288 -12.09 5.88 8.47
C SER A 288 -13.08 4.96 7.78
N PRO A 289 -13.57 3.88 8.43
CA PRO A 289 -14.60 3.01 7.84
C PRO A 289 -15.85 3.75 7.37
N ALA A 290 -16.29 4.78 8.09
CA ALA A 290 -17.44 5.60 7.71
C ALA A 290 -17.14 6.41 6.43
N ASP A 291 -15.96 7.02 6.34
CA ASP A 291 -15.54 7.80 5.18
C ASP A 291 -15.36 6.90 3.94
N ARG A 292 -14.92 5.65 4.14
CA ARG A 292 -14.85 4.66 3.06
C ARG A 292 -16.22 4.34 2.48
N LEU A 293 -17.25 4.21 3.31
CA LEU A 293 -18.63 4.02 2.84
C LEU A 293 -19.16 5.21 2.06
N GLU A 294 -18.86 6.43 2.52
CA GLU A 294 -19.29 7.67 1.88
C GLU A 294 -18.65 7.85 0.50
N THR A 295 -17.36 7.54 0.36
CA THR A 295 -16.61 7.73 -0.89
C THR A 295 -16.79 6.61 -1.91
N ALA A 296 -17.30 5.44 -1.51
CA ALA A 296 -17.41 4.24 -2.36
C ALA A 296 -18.22 4.48 -3.65
N ASP A 297 -19.35 5.20 -3.58
CA ASP A 297 -20.18 5.48 -4.76
C ASP A 297 -19.47 6.40 -5.76
N VAL A 298 -18.70 7.36 -5.28
CA VAL A 298 -17.90 8.24 -6.15
C VAL A 298 -16.83 7.43 -6.86
N LEU A 299 -16.12 6.55 -6.14
CA LEU A 299 -15.13 5.65 -6.73
C LEU A 299 -15.76 4.70 -7.76
N GLY A 300 -16.92 4.11 -7.43
CA GLY A 300 -17.67 3.25 -8.36
C GLY A 300 -18.07 3.96 -9.65
N ASN A 301 -18.44 5.23 -9.57
CA ASN A 301 -18.76 6.04 -10.75
C ASN A 301 -17.53 6.40 -11.60
N LEU A 302 -16.34 6.58 -10.97
CA LEU A 302 -15.11 6.90 -11.67
C LEU A 302 -14.47 5.67 -12.30
N PHE A 303 -14.39 4.56 -11.57
CA PHE A 303 -13.54 3.42 -11.91
C PHE A 303 -14.32 2.12 -12.18
N GLY A 304 -15.63 2.12 -11.97
CA GLY A 304 -16.50 0.95 -12.13
C GLY A 304 -16.83 0.30 -10.79
N ASN A 305 -18.14 0.00 -10.62
CA ASN A 305 -18.62 -0.59 -9.36
C ASN A 305 -18.05 -1.98 -9.10
N ALA A 306 -17.82 -2.78 -10.13
CA ALA A 306 -17.27 -4.13 -9.99
C ALA A 306 -15.85 -4.11 -9.44
N GLU A 307 -14.99 -3.19 -9.90
CA GLU A 307 -13.62 -3.03 -9.41
C GLU A 307 -13.62 -2.57 -7.95
N ILE A 308 -14.40 -1.55 -7.64
CA ILE A 308 -14.46 -1.01 -6.28
C ILE A 308 -15.07 -2.03 -5.30
N ALA A 309 -16.10 -2.78 -5.71
CA ALA A 309 -16.65 -3.85 -4.89
C ALA A 309 -15.63 -4.96 -4.61
N ALA A 310 -14.80 -5.34 -5.58
CA ALA A 310 -13.73 -6.31 -5.37
C ALA A 310 -12.70 -5.81 -4.34
N GLN A 311 -12.30 -4.55 -4.43
CA GLN A 311 -11.38 -3.97 -3.47
C GLN A 311 -11.99 -3.82 -2.07
N MET A 312 -13.26 -3.49 -1.97
CA MET A 312 -13.98 -3.50 -0.68
C MET A 312 -13.98 -4.89 -0.05
N MET A 313 -14.23 -5.94 -0.83
CA MET A 313 -14.15 -7.33 -0.36
C MET A 313 -12.74 -7.71 0.09
N ARG A 314 -11.69 -7.26 -0.62
CA ARG A 314 -10.30 -7.41 -0.20
C ARG A 314 -10.05 -6.77 1.16
N CYS A 315 -10.44 -5.50 1.35
CA CYS A 315 -10.29 -4.80 2.62
C CYS A 315 -11.02 -5.51 3.76
N VAL A 316 -12.26 -5.94 3.55
CA VAL A 316 -13.03 -6.69 4.55
C VAL A 316 -12.33 -7.99 4.92
N ARG A 317 -11.84 -8.76 3.94
CA ARG A 317 -11.09 -9.98 4.16
C ARG A 317 -9.86 -9.74 5.04
N ASP A 318 -9.05 -8.76 4.67
CA ASP A 318 -7.75 -8.49 5.31
C ASP A 318 -7.93 -7.95 6.72
N GLU A 319 -8.81 -6.95 6.91
CA GLU A 319 -9.09 -6.38 8.23
C GLU A 319 -9.77 -7.40 9.16
N ALA A 320 -10.70 -8.22 8.65
CA ALA A 320 -11.33 -9.27 9.44
C ALA A 320 -10.31 -10.32 9.88
N TYR A 321 -9.38 -10.72 9.00
CA TYR A 321 -8.30 -11.62 9.36
C TYR A 321 -7.37 -11.04 10.43
N GLU A 322 -6.96 -9.78 10.28
CA GLU A 322 -6.14 -9.09 11.29
C GLU A 322 -6.83 -9.05 12.67
N MET A 323 -8.15 -8.85 12.69
CA MET A 323 -8.93 -8.86 13.92
C MET A 323 -9.01 -10.25 14.56
N LEU A 324 -9.12 -11.32 13.77
CA LEU A 324 -9.12 -12.70 14.27
C LEU A 324 -7.77 -13.09 14.91
N VAL A 325 -6.66 -12.60 14.32
CA VAL A 325 -5.30 -12.90 14.80
C VAL A 325 -4.87 -11.99 15.95
N GLY A 326 -5.27 -10.71 15.90
CA GLY A 326 -4.78 -9.66 16.81
C GLY A 326 -5.67 -9.29 18.00
N GLY A 327 -6.90 -9.87 18.07
CA GLY A 327 -7.91 -9.53 19.09
C GLY A 327 -8.87 -8.40 18.67
N ILE A 328 -10.13 -8.53 19.09
CA ILE A 328 -11.28 -7.80 18.53
C ILE A 328 -11.58 -6.50 19.27
N GLY A 329 -11.76 -5.41 18.51
CA GLY A 329 -12.47 -4.22 18.94
C GLY A 329 -13.90 -4.20 18.41
N GLN A 330 -14.91 -4.36 19.25
CA GLN A 330 -16.33 -4.53 18.91
C GLN A 330 -16.89 -3.55 17.86
N LYS A 331 -16.49 -2.28 17.90
CA LYS A 331 -16.95 -1.25 16.96
C LYS A 331 -16.48 -1.45 15.52
N ARG A 332 -15.41 -2.20 15.31
CA ARG A 332 -14.84 -2.45 13.96
C ARG A 332 -15.59 -3.54 13.19
N VAL A 333 -16.21 -4.49 13.85
CA VAL A 333 -16.91 -5.61 13.20
C VAL A 333 -18.14 -5.11 12.45
N GLU A 334 -18.96 -4.23 13.05
CA GLU A 334 -20.13 -3.61 12.41
C GLU A 334 -19.74 -2.80 11.16
N ASP A 335 -18.60 -2.11 11.20
CA ASP A 335 -18.07 -1.34 10.08
C ASP A 335 -17.70 -2.25 8.90
N LEU A 336 -17.08 -3.42 9.18
CA LEU A 336 -16.74 -4.41 8.15
C LEU A 336 -17.98 -5.04 7.52
N PHE A 337 -19.00 -5.37 8.31
CA PHE A 337 -20.29 -5.83 7.77
C PHE A 337 -20.96 -4.77 6.89
N SER A 338 -20.85 -3.50 7.25
CA SER A 338 -21.40 -2.39 6.47
C SER A 338 -20.68 -2.26 5.13
N LEU A 339 -19.34 -2.37 5.12
CA LEU A 339 -18.53 -2.39 3.90
C LEU A 339 -18.86 -3.60 3.01
N TYR A 340 -19.00 -4.78 3.58
CA TYR A 340 -19.38 -5.99 2.86
C TYR A 340 -20.73 -5.83 2.15
N LYS A 341 -21.75 -5.38 2.89
CA LYS A 341 -23.10 -5.13 2.35
C LYS A 341 -23.09 -4.05 1.27
N LYS A 342 -22.30 -3.00 1.43
CA LYS A 342 -22.16 -1.93 0.44
C LYS A 342 -21.57 -2.48 -0.86
N ALA A 343 -20.52 -3.29 -0.79
CA ALA A 343 -19.91 -3.92 -1.96
C ALA A 343 -20.92 -4.82 -2.73
N GLU A 344 -21.71 -5.64 -2.03
CA GLU A 344 -22.75 -6.44 -2.67
C GLU A 344 -23.83 -5.55 -3.32
N HIS A 345 -24.22 -4.46 -2.68
CA HIS A 345 -25.24 -3.55 -3.21
C HIS A 345 -24.77 -2.82 -4.48
N MET A 346 -23.50 -2.43 -4.56
CA MET A 346 -22.94 -1.78 -5.75
C MET A 346 -23.07 -2.66 -7.00
N LEU A 347 -22.87 -3.97 -6.88
CA LEU A 347 -23.02 -4.92 -7.99
C LEU A 347 -24.47 -5.15 -8.40
N ILE A 348 -25.40 -5.18 -7.44
CA ILE A 348 -26.84 -5.32 -7.73
C ILE A 348 -27.36 -4.09 -8.49
N SER A 349 -26.86 -2.91 -8.15
CA SER A 349 -27.20 -1.66 -8.83
C SER A 349 -26.82 -1.72 -10.32
N ASP A 350 -25.63 -2.18 -10.65
CA ASP A 350 -25.15 -2.29 -12.04
C ASP A 350 -25.95 -3.31 -12.86
N ALA A 351 -26.31 -4.45 -12.27
CA ALA A 351 -27.15 -5.45 -12.91
C ALA A 351 -28.53 -4.89 -13.32
N ASN A 352 -29.09 -3.97 -12.54
CA ASN A 352 -30.37 -3.32 -12.82
C ASN A 352 -30.29 -2.28 -13.95
N PHE A 353 -29.09 -1.74 -14.24
CA PHE A 353 -28.86 -0.79 -15.35
C PHE A 353 -28.40 -1.46 -16.65
N GLY A 354 -28.36 -2.79 -16.72
CA GLY A 354 -28.07 -3.55 -17.94
C GLY A 354 -26.60 -3.45 -18.38
N ARG A 355 -25.69 -3.12 -17.47
CA ARG A 355 -24.24 -3.22 -17.64
C ARG A 355 -23.79 -4.54 -17.00
N PRO A 356 -23.52 -5.60 -17.77
CA PRO A 356 -22.85 -6.77 -17.24
C PRO A 356 -21.36 -6.41 -17.06
N ASP A 357 -20.99 -5.84 -15.93
CA ASP A 357 -19.59 -5.68 -15.59
C ASP A 357 -19.00 -7.08 -15.41
N VAL A 358 -17.95 -7.35 -16.16
CA VAL A 358 -17.16 -8.55 -15.94
C VAL A 358 -16.52 -8.39 -14.57
N LEU A 359 -16.98 -9.18 -13.60
CA LEU A 359 -16.41 -9.18 -12.26
C LEU A 359 -14.90 -9.47 -12.34
N PRO A 360 -14.08 -8.72 -11.62
CA PRO A 360 -12.66 -9.05 -11.49
C PRO A 360 -12.49 -10.50 -11.04
N LYS A 361 -11.52 -11.21 -11.60
CA LYS A 361 -11.31 -12.65 -11.31
C LYS A 361 -11.19 -12.95 -9.82
N GLN A 362 -10.64 -12.00 -9.06
CA GLN A 362 -10.42 -12.13 -7.63
C GLN A 362 -11.66 -11.84 -6.78
N TYR A 363 -12.72 -11.25 -7.34
CA TYR A 363 -13.91 -10.83 -6.56
C TYR A 363 -14.50 -11.99 -5.75
N GLU A 364 -14.78 -13.12 -6.41
CA GLU A 364 -15.39 -14.28 -5.74
C GLU A 364 -14.47 -14.89 -4.67
N GLU A 365 -13.17 -14.89 -4.91
CA GLU A 365 -12.17 -15.34 -3.93
C GLU A 365 -12.16 -14.40 -2.70
N TYR A 366 -12.08 -13.09 -2.92
CA TYR A 366 -12.10 -12.10 -1.84
C TYR A 366 -13.42 -12.14 -1.08
N ARG A 367 -14.54 -12.26 -1.78
CA ARG A 367 -15.87 -12.35 -1.19
C ARG A 367 -16.03 -13.59 -0.31
N ALA A 368 -15.61 -14.76 -0.80
CA ALA A 368 -15.69 -16.00 -0.04
C ALA A 368 -14.84 -15.95 1.23
N ALA A 369 -13.59 -15.45 1.13
CA ALA A 369 -12.72 -15.29 2.27
C ALA A 369 -13.23 -14.23 3.27
N ALA A 370 -13.73 -13.08 2.79
CA ALA A 370 -14.35 -12.06 3.62
C ALA A 370 -15.58 -12.61 4.38
N GLN A 371 -16.43 -13.36 3.70
CA GLN A 371 -17.60 -13.99 4.30
C GLN A 371 -17.21 -15.02 5.38
N SER A 372 -16.16 -15.80 5.12
CA SER A 372 -15.64 -16.76 6.13
C SER A 372 -15.13 -16.03 7.36
N HIS A 373 -14.25 -15.05 7.19
CA HIS A 373 -13.66 -14.30 8.31
C HIS A 373 -14.71 -13.51 9.09
N LEU A 374 -15.69 -12.88 8.42
CA LEU A 374 -16.81 -12.23 9.10
C LEU A 374 -17.67 -13.23 9.88
N GLY A 375 -17.90 -14.42 9.34
CA GLY A 375 -18.60 -15.50 10.03
C GLY A 375 -17.86 -15.94 11.30
N ASP A 376 -16.54 -16.06 11.23
CA ASP A 376 -15.71 -16.39 12.39
C ASP A 376 -15.71 -15.28 13.45
N LEU A 377 -15.71 -14.00 13.02
CA LEU A 377 -15.85 -12.85 13.93
C LEU A 377 -17.23 -12.80 14.58
N ASP A 378 -18.31 -13.04 13.84
CA ASP A 378 -19.68 -13.11 14.37
C ASP A 378 -19.83 -14.26 15.36
N HIS A 379 -19.21 -15.39 15.08
CA HIS A 379 -19.14 -16.49 16.03
C HIS A 379 -18.33 -16.16 17.28
N SER A 380 -17.25 -15.36 17.18
CA SER A 380 -16.48 -14.93 18.34
C SER A 380 -17.27 -13.94 19.22
N GLU A 381 -18.10 -13.07 18.63
CA GLU A 381 -19.05 -12.24 19.39
C GLU A 381 -20.13 -13.09 20.06
N THR A 382 -20.64 -14.10 19.37
CA THR A 382 -21.59 -15.07 19.93
C THR A 382 -20.96 -15.83 21.08
N VAL A 383 -19.68 -16.22 20.98
CA VAL A 383 -18.91 -16.82 22.08
C VAL A 383 -18.78 -15.85 23.26
N SER A 384 -18.51 -14.56 23.01
CA SER A 384 -18.47 -13.53 24.06
C SER A 384 -19.81 -13.32 24.76
N GLU A 385 -20.94 -13.40 24.06
CA GLU A 385 -22.28 -13.41 24.67
C GLU A 385 -22.57 -14.74 25.44
N TRP A 386 -22.12 -15.85 24.87
CA TRP A 386 -22.19 -17.15 25.54
C TRP A 386 -21.36 -17.18 26.83
N GLU A 387 -20.21 -16.55 26.87
CA GLU A 387 -19.38 -16.42 28.08
C GLU A 387 -20.08 -15.70 29.24
N LYS A 388 -21.06 -14.83 28.91
CA LYS A 388 -21.92 -14.15 29.89
C LYS A 388 -23.09 -15.02 30.38
N GLN A 389 -23.35 -16.17 29.72
CA GLN A 389 -24.43 -17.06 30.13
C GLN A 389 -24.10 -17.78 31.44
N PRO A 390 -25.09 -18.08 32.29
CA PRO A 390 -24.92 -18.77 33.57
C PRO A 390 -24.65 -20.27 33.39
N ILE A 391 -23.86 -20.63 32.36
CA ILE A 391 -23.47 -22.01 32.06
C ILE A 391 -21.98 -22.23 32.30
N LYS A 392 -21.64 -23.38 32.85
CA LYS A 392 -20.26 -23.87 32.96
C LYS A 392 -20.16 -25.25 32.32
N ILE A 393 -19.20 -25.41 31.41
CA ILE A 393 -18.93 -26.68 30.72
C ILE A 393 -17.57 -27.20 31.20
N PHE A 394 -17.57 -28.37 31.83
CA PHE A 394 -16.38 -28.97 32.41
C PHE A 394 -15.79 -29.99 31.43
N ALA A 395 -14.56 -29.74 30.97
CA ALA A 395 -13.81 -30.64 30.11
C ALA A 395 -12.91 -31.55 30.96
N SER A 396 -13.32 -32.80 31.13
CA SER A 396 -12.56 -33.77 31.93
C SER A 396 -11.28 -34.21 31.24
N ALA A 397 -10.12 -34.05 31.89
CA ALA A 397 -8.82 -34.47 31.40
C ALA A 397 -8.07 -35.34 32.43
N HIS A 398 -7.43 -36.42 31.98
CA HIS A 398 -6.60 -37.29 32.80
C HIS A 398 -5.12 -37.30 32.37
N LYS A 399 -4.76 -36.51 31.34
CA LYS A 399 -3.41 -36.28 30.85
C LYS A 399 -3.27 -34.85 30.36
N PRO A 400 -2.05 -34.28 30.28
CA PRO A 400 -1.84 -32.97 29.71
C PRO A 400 -2.30 -32.94 28.24
N VAL A 401 -3.12 -31.95 27.92
CA VAL A 401 -3.63 -31.65 26.55
C VAL A 401 -3.80 -30.17 26.43
N ASP A 402 -3.65 -29.65 25.22
CA ASP A 402 -4.02 -28.31 24.92
C ASP A 402 -5.54 -28.23 24.85
N LEU A 403 -6.13 -27.43 25.71
CA LEU A 403 -7.57 -27.21 25.79
C LEU A 403 -7.86 -25.76 25.42
N PHE A 404 -9.00 -25.56 24.77
CA PHE A 404 -9.48 -24.23 24.46
C PHE A 404 -9.77 -23.46 25.75
N GLU A 405 -9.14 -22.29 25.92
CA GLU A 405 -9.37 -21.42 27.06
C GLU A 405 -10.67 -20.62 26.89
N SER A 406 -11.60 -20.76 27.81
CA SER A 406 -12.88 -20.06 27.83
C SER A 406 -13.36 -19.88 29.27
N GLN A 407 -14.14 -18.82 29.51
CA GLN A 407 -14.81 -18.64 30.80
C GLN A 407 -15.93 -19.67 31.05
N ILE A 408 -16.50 -20.22 29.98
CA ILE A 408 -17.55 -21.23 30.02
C ILE A 408 -16.94 -22.62 30.08
N ILE A 409 -15.95 -22.92 29.25
CA ILE A 409 -15.29 -24.24 29.19
C ILE A 409 -14.15 -24.27 30.22
N GLN A 410 -14.31 -25.06 31.22
CA GLN A 410 -13.38 -25.15 32.33
C GLN A 410 -12.70 -26.54 32.34
N PRO A 411 -11.37 -26.60 32.21
CA PRO A 411 -10.65 -27.87 32.31
C PRO A 411 -10.69 -28.41 33.74
N VAL A 412 -10.99 -29.69 33.88
CA VAL A 412 -10.98 -30.37 35.16
C VAL A 412 -10.13 -31.63 35.08
N GLN A 413 -9.04 -31.68 35.84
CA GLN A 413 -8.26 -32.88 35.98
C GLN A 413 -9.01 -33.87 36.88
N VAL A 414 -9.20 -35.09 36.40
CA VAL A 414 -9.95 -36.15 37.12
C VAL A 414 -9.01 -37.15 37.74
N GLY A 415 -9.45 -37.71 38.89
CA GLY A 415 -8.68 -38.68 39.64
C GLY A 415 -7.50 -38.09 40.39
N CYS A 416 -7.54 -36.82 40.72
CA CYS A 416 -6.45 -36.10 41.39
C CYS A 416 -6.08 -36.70 42.77
N ALA A 417 -7.04 -37.29 43.51
CA ALA A 417 -6.76 -37.96 44.76
C ALA A 417 -5.89 -39.21 44.61
N LEU A 418 -5.75 -39.76 43.42
CA LEU A 418 -4.98 -40.96 43.11
C LEU A 418 -3.64 -40.65 42.40
N ARG A 419 -3.27 -39.38 42.27
CA ARG A 419 -2.15 -38.89 41.42
C ARG A 419 -1.27 -37.91 42.18
N ASN A 420 0.00 -37.82 41.72
CA ASN A 420 0.96 -36.83 42.23
C ASN A 420 1.25 -35.73 41.18
N ASP A 421 0.79 -35.90 39.93
CA ASP A 421 1.00 -35.01 38.82
C ASP A 421 -0.24 -34.13 38.58
N LEU A 422 -0.33 -33.03 39.29
CA LEU A 422 -1.44 -32.10 39.17
C LEU A 422 -1.15 -31.06 38.07
N PHE A 423 -2.19 -30.75 37.27
CA PHE A 423 -2.10 -29.75 36.20
C PHE A 423 -2.39 -28.35 36.74
N PRO A 424 -1.43 -27.42 36.75
CA PRO A 424 -1.61 -26.11 37.39
C PRO A 424 -2.64 -25.22 36.69
N TRP A 425 -3.02 -25.55 35.45
CA TRP A 425 -3.98 -24.84 34.62
C TRP A 425 -5.42 -25.40 34.69
N ALA A 426 -5.65 -26.50 35.38
CA ALA A 426 -6.95 -27.14 35.45
C ALA A 426 -7.51 -27.10 36.89
N TRP A 427 -8.82 -27.14 37.04
CA TRP A 427 -9.47 -27.44 38.29
C TRP A 427 -9.18 -28.90 38.69
N HIS A 428 -9.17 -29.18 39.97
CA HIS A 428 -8.88 -30.52 40.48
C HIS A 428 -10.11 -31.12 41.10
N ASP A 429 -10.50 -32.31 40.67
CA ASP A 429 -11.69 -32.99 41.17
C ASP A 429 -11.56 -33.52 42.63
N ASN A 430 -10.39 -33.32 43.26
CA ASN A 430 -10.16 -33.64 44.67
C ASN A 430 -10.29 -32.43 45.61
N ASP A 431 -10.56 -31.23 45.09
CA ASP A 431 -10.82 -30.05 45.93
C ASP A 431 -12.24 -30.09 46.51
N GLY A 432 -12.42 -29.58 47.73
CA GLY A 432 -13.72 -29.52 48.40
C GLY A 432 -14.42 -30.87 48.55
N VAL A 433 -15.75 -30.88 48.35
CA VAL A 433 -16.56 -32.11 48.45
C VAL A 433 -16.40 -32.95 47.18
N ASN A 434 -15.80 -34.12 47.30
CA ASN A 434 -15.41 -34.90 46.13
C ASN A 434 -15.50 -36.42 46.35
N ILE A 435 -15.37 -37.16 45.25
CA ILE A 435 -15.23 -38.62 45.18
C ILE A 435 -14.03 -38.99 44.28
N SER A 436 -13.01 -38.14 44.20
CA SER A 436 -11.85 -38.27 43.30
C SER A 436 -11.07 -39.57 43.54
N ASN A 437 -11.03 -40.07 44.77
CA ASN A 437 -10.43 -41.37 45.12
C ASN A 437 -11.18 -42.59 44.54
N GLN A 438 -12.38 -42.39 44.01
CA GLN A 438 -13.18 -43.41 43.31
C GLN A 438 -13.10 -43.31 41.79
N ASN A 439 -12.20 -42.51 41.26
CA ASN A 439 -12.08 -42.26 39.83
C ASN A 439 -11.85 -43.52 38.99
N ALA A 440 -11.15 -44.53 39.52
CA ALA A 440 -10.96 -45.79 38.84
C ALA A 440 -12.29 -46.52 38.55
N MET A 441 -13.36 -46.20 39.29
CA MET A 441 -14.69 -46.81 39.13
C MET A 441 -15.63 -45.88 38.34
N TYR A 442 -15.53 -44.58 38.55
CA TYR A 442 -16.51 -43.61 38.05
C TYR A 442 -15.99 -42.69 36.94
N CYS A 443 -14.68 -42.75 36.63
CA CYS A 443 -14.07 -41.98 35.54
C CYS A 443 -14.47 -40.49 35.58
N GLU A 444 -14.97 -39.95 34.48
CA GLU A 444 -15.36 -38.53 34.34
C GLU A 444 -16.52 -38.12 35.29
N LEU A 445 -17.29 -39.07 35.84
CA LEU A 445 -18.34 -38.78 36.81
C LEU A 445 -17.80 -38.14 38.10
N THR A 446 -16.51 -38.33 38.42
CA THR A 446 -15.87 -37.66 39.56
C THR A 446 -15.83 -36.14 39.36
N ALA A 447 -15.55 -35.66 38.15
CA ALA A 447 -15.64 -34.21 37.79
C ALA A 447 -17.09 -33.71 37.85
N GLN A 448 -18.06 -34.49 37.38
CA GLN A 448 -19.48 -34.11 37.42
C GLN A 448 -19.97 -33.96 38.88
N TYR A 449 -19.63 -34.93 39.75
CA TYR A 449 -19.97 -34.86 41.15
C TYR A 449 -19.28 -33.68 41.86
N TRP A 450 -17.99 -33.45 41.56
CA TRP A 450 -17.23 -32.34 42.10
C TRP A 450 -17.82 -30.98 41.67
N ALA A 451 -18.11 -30.80 40.40
CA ALA A 451 -18.69 -29.56 39.88
C ALA A 451 -20.05 -29.25 40.52
N TRP A 452 -20.94 -30.26 40.59
CA TRP A 452 -22.24 -30.13 41.26
C TRP A 452 -22.13 -29.72 42.73
N LYS A 453 -21.09 -30.15 43.44
CA LYS A 453 -20.91 -29.87 44.85
C LYS A 453 -20.17 -28.59 45.19
N ASN A 454 -19.31 -28.11 44.30
CA ASN A 454 -18.35 -27.05 44.61
C ASN A 454 -18.45 -25.81 43.70
N VAL A 455 -19.17 -25.90 42.60
CA VAL A 455 -19.29 -24.78 41.63
C VAL A 455 -20.73 -24.29 41.65
N ASP A 456 -20.90 -22.97 41.67
CA ASP A 456 -22.20 -22.33 41.51
C ASP A 456 -22.39 -21.97 40.03
N ALA A 457 -23.33 -22.59 39.36
CA ALA A 457 -23.73 -22.30 38.00
C ALA A 457 -25.21 -22.66 37.80
N GLU A 458 -25.91 -21.92 36.95
CA GLU A 458 -27.31 -22.17 36.65
C GLU A 458 -27.47 -23.44 35.77
N TYR A 459 -26.51 -23.59 34.83
CA TYR A 459 -26.46 -24.78 33.97
C TYR A 459 -25.07 -25.41 33.96
N TYR A 460 -25.01 -26.73 33.94
CA TYR A 460 -23.78 -27.50 33.88
C TYR A 460 -23.72 -28.33 32.60
N GLY A 461 -22.62 -28.21 31.86
CA GLY A 461 -22.27 -29.06 30.73
C GLY A 461 -21.03 -29.89 31.05
N PHE A 462 -20.92 -31.08 30.45
CA PHE A 462 -19.75 -31.94 30.63
C PHE A 462 -19.31 -32.52 29.31
N CYS A 463 -18.01 -32.44 29.01
CA CYS A 463 -17.40 -33.07 27.87
C CYS A 463 -16.07 -33.73 28.23
N HIS A 464 -15.57 -34.56 27.34
CA HIS A 464 -14.26 -35.18 27.49
C HIS A 464 -13.24 -34.36 26.66
N TYR A 465 -11.99 -34.30 27.09
CA TYR A 465 -10.92 -33.54 26.40
C TYR A 465 -10.70 -33.88 24.90
N ARG A 466 -11.26 -34.96 24.41
CA ARG A 466 -11.25 -35.38 22.99
C ARG A 466 -12.57 -35.10 22.27
N ARG A 467 -13.58 -34.54 22.93
CA ARG A 467 -14.91 -34.35 22.35
C ARG A 467 -15.48 -33.04 22.82
N TYR A 468 -15.58 -32.11 21.92
CA TYR A 468 -16.17 -30.79 22.13
C TYR A 468 -17.57 -30.73 21.58
N PHE A 469 -18.40 -29.89 22.17
CA PHE A 469 -19.67 -29.53 21.56
C PHE A 469 -19.42 -28.62 20.35
N ASN A 470 -19.95 -29.02 19.22
CA ASN A 470 -19.98 -28.16 18.04
C ASN A 470 -21.29 -27.37 18.03
N PHE A 471 -21.22 -26.08 18.33
CA PHE A 471 -22.37 -25.19 18.34
C PHE A 471 -22.55 -24.47 16.98
N SER A 472 -21.70 -24.71 15.99
CA SER A 472 -21.84 -24.17 14.65
C SER A 472 -22.80 -25.02 13.80
N SER A 473 -23.37 -24.41 12.75
CA SER A 473 -24.15 -25.12 11.75
C SER A 473 -23.30 -26.02 10.84
N ASN A 474 -21.98 -25.86 10.86
CA ASN A 474 -21.04 -26.61 10.05
C ASN A 474 -20.58 -27.89 10.78
N ARG A 475 -20.46 -29.00 10.06
CA ARG A 475 -19.79 -30.21 10.55
C ARG A 475 -18.30 -30.10 10.22
N TYR A 476 -17.45 -30.12 11.27
CA TYR A 476 -16.01 -30.27 11.08
C TYR A 476 -15.67 -31.76 10.96
N GLU A 477 -14.79 -32.11 10.02
CA GLU A 477 -14.25 -33.45 9.94
C GLU A 477 -13.16 -33.65 11.01
N GLU A 478 -13.01 -34.87 11.53
CA GLU A 478 -12.10 -35.20 12.65
C GLU A 478 -10.61 -34.89 12.45
N ASN A 479 -10.21 -34.46 11.24
CA ASN A 479 -8.80 -34.19 10.84
C ASN A 479 -8.45 -32.70 10.76
N GLU A 480 -9.33 -31.79 11.14
CA GLU A 480 -9.13 -30.33 11.05
C GLU A 480 -8.77 -29.65 12.39
N TRP A 481 -8.22 -30.45 13.35
CA TRP A 481 -7.75 -29.93 14.65
C TRP A 481 -6.24 -30.10 14.82
#